data_dafbdb9110dcabf3f54c937a402ae666
#
_entry.id   dafbdb9110dcabf3f54c937a402ae666
#
_cell.length_a   1.000
_cell.length_b   1.000
_cell.length_c   1.000
_cell.angle_alpha   90.00
_cell.angle_beta   90.00
_cell.angle_gamma   90.00
#
_symmetry.space_group_name_H-M   'P 1'
#
loop_
_entity.id
_entity.type
_entity.pdbx_description
1 polymer ?
#
loop_
_entity_poly.entity_id
_entity_poly.type
_entity_poly.pdbx_seq_one_letter_code
_entity_poly.pdbx_strand_id
1 'polypeptide(L)'
;MSWDDLASTALVGTDRRPYNGDLLADAAVEVARRRAGRRLAPPPADGGRPGAPGPDASELPEPESSDTAEGRAEAGDAAEGRAEAGDAAEGRRATGDATEGGRATGDATESRTAPVGAAGSGAESGGAGESRAVRAGSVEGGIADEEEQEAVGRRAAERLARILGGEHERLLPEWLAAAAATGRRVPPYVLPELLDRGRRDHSMRAHLGVLAGRRGRWLAALNPSWAYLLEEPTGETWELGSPADRRAYLRRLRAGDPGAARLLLESTWASETPDDRAEFVTVLADGLSMADEPFLENALDDRRREVRQQAANLLARLPGSRLSGRMAERARACFTIAADVMRVEPPRECDRAMERDGVKVKPPRGIGERAWWLQQVIARAPLEIWGPDPAPLLALRIPDWDAEVKTAWVRAALLQRDPRWARAMFAWDPIADLLTVLPPEEQQVLAAAFVREHDLDSQLIMVLGGVSPQWREELATAVLAKIVKVAGTQPWNLGELVKLAGERVAPVLAEPAARYSTEPAVQQVAALLRFRADMMEELS
;
A
#
# COMPACT_ATOMS: atom_id res chain seq x y z
N MET A 1 -4.31 -36.47 21.12
CA MET A 1 -2.84 -36.51 21.05
C MET A 1 -2.34 -35.06 21.21
N SER A 2 -1.22 -34.88 21.92
CA SER A 2 -0.69 -33.51 22.09
C SER A 2 0.04 -33.06 20.83
N TRP A 3 0.21 -31.72 20.68
CA TRP A 3 1.05 -31.15 19.60
C TRP A 3 2.48 -31.71 19.63
N ASP A 4 3.02 -31.90 20.83
CA ASP A 4 4.38 -32.38 21.00
C ASP A 4 4.52 -33.85 20.55
N ASP A 5 3.45 -34.62 20.69
CA ASP A 5 3.40 -35.98 20.15
C ASP A 5 3.34 -36.00 18.62
N LEU A 6 2.51 -35.14 18.02
CA LEU A 6 2.42 -35.01 16.56
C LEU A 6 3.73 -34.50 15.97
N ALA A 7 4.32 -33.45 16.58
CA ALA A 7 5.58 -32.89 16.15
C ALA A 7 6.74 -33.90 16.29
N SER A 8 6.80 -34.64 17.40
CA SER A 8 7.82 -35.66 17.60
C SER A 8 7.69 -36.81 16.60
N THR A 9 6.46 -37.22 16.27
CA THR A 9 6.21 -38.26 15.28
C THR A 9 6.58 -37.79 13.87
N ALA A 10 6.29 -36.54 13.54
CA ALA A 10 6.67 -35.94 12.25
C ALA A 10 8.19 -35.79 12.09
N LEU A 11 8.91 -35.48 13.18
CA LEU A 11 10.38 -35.33 13.17
C LEU A 11 11.11 -36.67 13.10
N VAL A 12 10.60 -37.69 13.78
CA VAL A 12 11.26 -39.00 13.89
C VAL A 12 10.84 -39.94 12.75
N GLY A 13 9.69 -39.68 12.12
CA GLY A 13 9.10 -40.50 11.07
C GLY A 13 8.18 -41.60 11.63
N THR A 14 7.15 -41.94 10.87
CA THR A 14 6.15 -42.98 11.23
C THR A 14 6.71 -44.37 11.30
N ASP A 15 7.85 -44.63 10.65
CA ASP A 15 8.56 -45.94 10.71
C ASP A 15 9.20 -46.21 12.08
N ARG A 16 9.57 -45.13 12.79
CA ARG A 16 10.21 -45.24 14.12
C ARG A 16 9.25 -44.95 15.26
N ARG A 17 8.17 -44.25 15.01
CA ARG A 17 7.09 -44.02 15.96
C ARG A 17 5.75 -44.25 15.26
N PRO A 18 5.14 -45.44 15.40
CA PRO A 18 3.90 -45.80 14.72
C PRO A 18 2.77 -44.82 15.02
N TYR A 19 2.08 -44.40 13.99
CA TYR A 19 0.96 -43.48 14.07
C TYR A 19 -0.25 -44.08 13.35
N ASN A 20 -1.36 -44.25 14.08
CA ASN A 20 -2.59 -44.86 13.56
C ASN A 20 -3.57 -43.77 13.12
N GLY A 21 -3.23 -42.95 12.11
CA GLY A 21 -4.06 -41.88 11.58
C GLY A 21 -3.34 -41.16 10.45
N ASP A 22 -4.01 -40.13 9.90
CA ASP A 22 -3.37 -39.22 8.95
C ASP A 22 -2.62 -38.13 9.74
N LEU A 23 -1.30 -38.30 9.89
CA LEU A 23 -0.43 -37.39 10.63
C LEU A 23 -0.51 -35.96 10.13
N LEU A 24 -0.65 -35.76 8.81
CA LEU A 24 -0.71 -34.45 8.21
C LEU A 24 -2.07 -33.78 8.45
N ALA A 25 -3.16 -34.55 8.34
CA ALA A 25 -4.49 -34.03 8.62
C ALA A 25 -4.66 -33.66 10.10
N ASP A 26 -4.16 -34.51 11.01
CA ASP A 26 -4.23 -34.26 12.46
C ASP A 26 -3.34 -33.10 12.90
N ALA A 27 -2.16 -32.95 12.31
CA ALA A 27 -1.30 -31.78 12.51
C ALA A 27 -1.94 -30.50 11.98
N ALA A 28 -2.59 -30.53 10.81
CA ALA A 28 -3.30 -29.40 10.25
C ALA A 28 -4.48 -28.96 11.11
N VAL A 29 -5.24 -29.91 11.65
CA VAL A 29 -6.34 -29.65 12.59
C VAL A 29 -5.84 -29.01 13.88
N GLU A 30 -4.73 -29.49 14.43
CA GLU A 30 -4.16 -28.92 15.66
C GLU A 30 -3.58 -27.50 15.45
N VAL A 31 -2.94 -27.26 14.31
CA VAL A 31 -2.51 -25.89 13.90
C VAL A 31 -3.70 -24.95 13.77
N ALA A 32 -4.80 -25.41 13.15
CA ALA A 32 -6.01 -24.64 13.00
C ALA A 32 -6.64 -24.31 14.37
N ARG A 33 -6.67 -25.27 15.30
CA ARG A 33 -7.17 -25.09 16.67
C ARG A 33 -6.35 -24.08 17.47
N ARG A 34 -5.03 -24.14 17.38
CA ARG A 34 -4.13 -23.18 18.05
C ARG A 34 -4.28 -21.77 17.49
N ARG A 35 -4.38 -21.62 16.17
CA ARG A 35 -4.63 -20.32 15.52
C ARG A 35 -6.01 -19.73 15.88
N ALA A 36 -7.01 -20.57 16.14
CA ALA A 36 -8.33 -20.14 16.58
C ALA A 36 -8.40 -19.76 18.09
N GLY A 37 -7.29 -19.81 18.83
CA GLY A 37 -7.23 -19.41 20.25
C GLY A 37 -7.96 -20.37 21.21
N ARG A 38 -8.36 -21.56 20.77
CA ARG A 38 -9.00 -22.57 21.62
C ARG A 38 -7.95 -23.41 22.31
N ARG A 39 -7.64 -23.09 23.56
CA ARG A 39 -6.96 -24.04 24.45
C ARG A 39 -7.93 -25.18 24.77
N LEU A 40 -7.60 -26.42 24.36
CA LEU A 40 -8.27 -27.61 24.86
C LEU A 40 -7.90 -27.79 26.34
N ALA A 41 -8.90 -27.92 27.20
CA ALA A 41 -8.69 -28.45 28.55
C ALA A 41 -8.09 -29.86 28.44
N PRO A 42 -7.17 -30.25 29.33
CA PRO A 42 -6.65 -31.61 29.33
C PRO A 42 -7.78 -32.62 29.52
N PRO A 43 -7.72 -33.81 28.87
CA PRO A 43 -8.72 -34.83 29.06
C PRO A 43 -8.78 -35.26 30.52
N PRO A 44 -9.97 -35.60 31.06
CA PRO A 44 -10.08 -36.08 32.42
C PRO A 44 -9.34 -37.41 32.57
N ALA A 45 -8.55 -37.55 33.64
CA ALA A 45 -7.89 -38.76 34.00
C ALA A 45 -8.94 -39.87 34.28
N ASP A 46 -8.82 -40.96 33.57
CA ASP A 46 -9.67 -42.16 33.68
C ASP A 46 -9.36 -42.87 35.02
N GLY A 47 -10.39 -43.19 35.80
CA GLY A 47 -10.30 -44.14 36.87
C GLY A 47 -10.94 -43.77 38.19
N GLY A 48 -12.19 -44.18 38.43
CA GLY A 48 -12.76 -44.23 39.78
C GLY A 48 -14.28 -44.17 39.81
N ARG A 49 -14.88 -45.29 40.05
CA ARG A 49 -16.34 -45.57 40.18
C ARG A 49 -16.99 -44.97 41.43
N PRO A 50 -18.30 -44.99 41.54
CA PRO A 50 -19.12 -43.90 42.15
C PRO A 50 -19.54 -44.16 43.61
N GLY A 51 -19.75 -43.11 44.33
CA GLY A 51 -20.47 -43.13 45.63
C GLY A 51 -21.43 -41.98 45.72
N ALA A 52 -22.67 -42.32 46.06
CA ALA A 52 -23.86 -41.44 46.13
C ALA A 52 -23.98 -40.69 47.48
N PRO A 53 -25.11 -40.08 47.87
CA PRO A 53 -25.32 -38.64 47.70
C PRO A 53 -25.67 -37.87 49.01
N GLY A 54 -25.72 -36.56 48.91
CA GLY A 54 -26.50 -35.60 49.69
C GLY A 54 -25.88 -35.05 50.98
N PRO A 55 -26.47 -34.05 51.62
CA PRO A 55 -27.40 -33.06 51.08
C PRO A 55 -27.10 -31.58 51.45
N ASP A 56 -27.68 -30.69 50.74
CA ASP A 56 -28.45 -29.51 51.21
C ASP A 56 -27.82 -28.37 52.03
N ALA A 57 -28.27 -27.23 51.65
CA ALA A 57 -28.51 -25.96 52.35
C ALA A 57 -27.68 -24.76 51.88
N SER A 58 -28.29 -23.93 51.11
CA SER A 58 -28.88 -22.63 51.40
C SER A 58 -27.90 -21.54 51.88
N GLU A 59 -28.03 -20.47 51.20
CA GLU A 59 -28.15 -19.08 51.65
C GLU A 59 -27.27 -18.08 50.90
N LEU A 60 -27.97 -17.22 50.16
CA LEU A 60 -27.56 -15.88 49.77
C LEU A 60 -27.51 -14.95 50.98
N PRO A 61 -26.82 -13.85 50.97
CA PRO A 61 -27.53 -12.62 50.63
C PRO A 61 -26.72 -11.60 49.80
N GLU A 62 -27.46 -10.80 49.04
CA GLU A 62 -27.04 -9.52 48.51
C GLU A 62 -26.95 -8.47 49.62
N PRO A 63 -26.18 -7.40 49.43
CA PRO A 63 -26.51 -6.14 50.08
C PRO A 63 -26.59 -4.94 49.13
N GLU A 64 -27.54 -4.25 49.38
CA GLU A 64 -27.98 -2.86 49.48
C GLU A 64 -27.10 -1.73 48.95
N SER A 65 -27.80 -0.83 48.30
CA SER A 65 -27.55 0.52 47.85
C SER A 65 -27.45 1.56 48.99
N SER A 66 -26.61 2.60 48.80
CA SER A 66 -26.86 3.98 49.28
C SER A 66 -25.84 4.90 48.61
N ASP A 67 -26.16 5.83 47.83
CA ASP A 67 -26.86 7.10 47.78
C ASP A 67 -26.07 8.27 48.38
N THR A 68 -26.17 9.44 47.69
CA THR A 68 -25.81 10.82 48.01
C THR A 68 -24.37 11.28 47.65
N ALA A 69 -24.11 12.43 47.09
CA ALA A 69 -24.85 13.60 46.58
C ALA A 69 -23.83 14.60 46.00
N GLU A 70 -24.23 15.33 45.01
CA GLU A 70 -23.96 16.74 44.68
C GLU A 70 -22.51 17.34 44.70
N GLY A 71 -22.14 17.91 43.55
CA GLY A 71 -21.06 18.89 43.42
C GLY A 71 -20.93 19.48 42.00
N ARG A 72 -21.61 20.55 41.79
CA ARG A 72 -21.74 21.39 40.60
C ARG A 72 -20.51 22.27 40.43
N ALA A 73 -19.94 22.42 39.24
CA ALA A 73 -19.39 23.69 38.73
C ALA A 73 -18.98 23.62 37.24
N GLU A 74 -19.28 24.64 36.61
CA GLU A 74 -19.36 25.12 35.24
C GLU A 74 -18.04 25.20 34.45
N ALA A 75 -18.25 25.08 33.13
CA ALA A 75 -17.79 25.93 32.02
C ALA A 75 -16.31 25.95 31.62
N GLY A 76 -16.06 25.70 30.36
CA GLY A 76 -14.85 26.03 29.63
C GLY A 76 -14.83 25.44 28.23
N ASP A 77 -15.44 26.18 27.32
CA ASP A 77 -15.48 25.99 25.88
C ASP A 77 -14.08 26.17 25.29
N ALA A 78 -13.60 25.23 24.49
CA ALA A 78 -12.54 25.45 23.52
C ALA A 78 -12.60 24.43 22.39
N ALA A 79 -12.90 24.92 21.22
CA ALA A 79 -13.00 24.25 19.95
C ALA A 79 -11.67 23.63 19.51
N GLU A 80 -11.65 22.33 19.26
CA GLU A 80 -10.59 21.68 18.50
C GLU A 80 -11.13 21.19 17.16
N GLY A 81 -10.65 21.84 16.11
CA GLY A 81 -10.80 21.40 14.74
C GLY A 81 -9.83 20.27 14.41
N ARG A 82 -10.34 19.07 14.29
CA ARG A 82 -9.55 17.89 13.90
C ARG A 82 -9.86 17.55 12.45
N ALA A 83 -8.85 17.63 11.59
CA ALA A 83 -8.91 17.11 10.23
C ALA A 83 -8.69 15.59 10.29
N GLU A 84 -9.73 14.83 10.02
CA GLU A 84 -9.61 13.39 9.76
C GLU A 84 -9.69 13.14 8.26
N ALA A 85 -8.63 12.53 7.72
CA ALA A 85 -8.66 11.82 6.47
C ALA A 85 -9.31 10.47 6.74
N GLY A 86 -10.57 10.31 6.33
CA GLY A 86 -11.33 9.09 6.48
C GLY A 86 -11.41 8.34 5.16
N ASP A 87 -10.81 7.21 5.13
CA ASP A 87 -11.13 6.08 4.27
C ASP A 87 -12.34 5.35 4.90
N ALA A 88 -13.38 5.11 4.14
CA ALA A 88 -14.41 4.13 4.50
C ALA A 88 -15.21 3.71 3.27
N ALA A 89 -14.86 2.56 2.77
CA ALA A 89 -15.76 1.70 2.03
C ALA A 89 -16.59 0.90 3.02
N GLU A 90 -17.92 1.01 2.98
CA GLU A 90 -18.80 -0.05 3.44
C GLU A 90 -20.14 -0.03 2.70
N GLY A 91 -20.39 -1.15 2.03
CA GLY A 91 -21.62 -1.42 1.33
C GLY A 91 -22.77 -1.77 2.28
N ARG A 92 -23.96 -1.35 1.92
CA ARG A 92 -25.21 -2.00 2.39
C ARG A 92 -26.14 -2.27 1.22
N ARG A 93 -26.48 -3.55 1.09
CA ARG A 93 -27.61 -4.08 0.33
C ARG A 93 -28.92 -3.52 0.89
N ALA A 94 -29.84 -3.15 0.00
CA ALA A 94 -31.26 -3.15 0.29
C ALA A 94 -31.99 -3.72 -0.92
N THR A 95 -32.74 -4.75 -0.65
CA THR A 95 -33.70 -5.48 -1.46
C THR A 95 -35.05 -4.73 -1.53
N GLY A 96 -35.80 -4.95 -2.62
CA GLY A 96 -37.21 -4.60 -2.76
C GLY A 96 -37.51 -4.15 -4.16
N ASP A 97 -38.05 -4.92 -4.92
CA ASP A 97 -39.31 -5.59 -5.24
C ASP A 97 -40.14 -4.80 -6.28
N ALA A 98 -40.41 -5.54 -7.37
CA ALA A 98 -41.51 -5.64 -8.31
C ALA A 98 -42.36 -4.40 -8.68
N THR A 99 -42.67 -4.18 -9.93
CA THR A 99 -43.86 -4.66 -10.69
C THR A 99 -43.96 -4.02 -12.06
N GLU A 100 -44.23 -4.90 -13.02
CA GLU A 100 -45.15 -4.86 -14.14
C GLU A 100 -45.30 -3.66 -15.08
N GLY A 101 -45.19 -4.01 -16.40
CA GLY A 101 -46.26 -3.65 -17.30
C GLY A 101 -45.85 -3.03 -18.61
N GLY A 102 -46.07 -3.73 -19.74
CA GLY A 102 -46.36 -3.03 -20.98
C GLY A 102 -45.79 -3.63 -22.27
N ARG A 103 -46.57 -4.48 -22.88
CA ARG A 103 -46.44 -5.00 -24.26
C ARG A 103 -46.50 -3.91 -25.34
N ALA A 104 -45.86 -4.17 -26.47
CA ALA A 104 -46.39 -4.22 -27.84
C ALA A 104 -45.21 -4.35 -28.83
N THR A 105 -45.08 -5.44 -29.51
CA THR A 105 -45.58 -5.88 -30.83
C THR A 105 -45.05 -5.14 -32.04
N GLY A 106 -44.51 -5.96 -32.97
CA GLY A 106 -44.49 -5.77 -34.41
C GLY A 106 -43.11 -5.53 -34.96
N ASP A 107 -42.65 -6.11 -36.00
CA ASP A 107 -43.02 -7.14 -36.94
C ASP A 107 -41.85 -7.24 -37.93
N ALA A 108 -41.51 -8.44 -38.28
CA ALA A 108 -41.00 -9.07 -39.47
C ALA A 108 -40.45 -8.23 -40.65
N THR A 109 -39.39 -8.70 -41.28
CA THR A 109 -39.29 -9.36 -42.57
C THR A 109 -37.82 -9.53 -42.96
N GLU A 110 -37.37 -10.74 -43.16
CA GLU A 110 -37.03 -11.44 -44.42
C GLU A 110 -36.10 -10.65 -45.39
N SER A 111 -35.02 -11.15 -45.94
CA SER A 111 -34.78 -12.44 -46.61
C SER A 111 -33.35 -12.46 -47.20
N ARG A 112 -32.78 -13.68 -47.24
CA ARG A 112 -32.06 -14.33 -48.39
C ARG A 112 -30.84 -13.61 -48.99
N THR A 113 -29.75 -14.23 -49.35
CA THR A 113 -29.41 -15.56 -49.90
C THR A 113 -27.89 -15.65 -50.04
N ALA A 114 -27.31 -16.82 -49.85
CA ALA A 114 -26.02 -17.23 -50.40
C ALA A 114 -26.24 -17.59 -51.92
N PRO A 115 -25.19 -17.82 -52.74
CA PRO A 115 -24.39 -19.02 -52.67
C PRO A 115 -22.93 -18.98 -53.25
N VAL A 116 -22.11 -19.92 -52.79
CA VAL A 116 -21.35 -20.97 -53.53
C VAL A 116 -20.38 -20.60 -54.66
N GLY A 117 -19.16 -21.11 -54.57
CA GLY A 117 -18.20 -21.41 -55.62
C GLY A 117 -16.79 -21.59 -55.05
N ALA A 118 -16.30 -22.67 -54.81
CA ALA A 118 -15.73 -23.89 -55.37
C ALA A 118 -14.32 -23.69 -55.96
N ALA A 119 -13.40 -24.51 -55.38
CA ALA A 119 -12.30 -25.26 -55.94
C ALA A 119 -10.97 -24.59 -56.32
N GLY A 120 -9.90 -25.20 -55.78
CA GLY A 120 -8.54 -25.07 -56.31
C GLY A 120 -7.48 -25.63 -55.37
N SER A 121 -7.23 -26.89 -55.48
CA SER A 121 -6.14 -27.75 -55.00
C SER A 121 -4.73 -27.18 -55.07
N GLY A 122 -3.87 -27.55 -54.13
CA GLY A 122 -2.42 -27.46 -54.26
C GLY A 122 -1.69 -27.87 -52.98
N ALA A 123 -1.02 -28.97 -53.04
CA ALA A 123 -0.40 -29.81 -52.03
C ALA A 123 0.88 -29.28 -51.37
N GLU A 124 1.11 -29.86 -50.18
CA GLU A 124 2.41 -30.25 -49.54
C GLU A 124 3.42 -29.15 -49.17
N SER A 125 3.81 -29.02 -47.91
CA SER A 125 4.61 -29.94 -47.11
C SER A 125 4.93 -29.36 -45.72
N GLY A 126 4.80 -30.15 -44.71
CA GLY A 126 5.75 -30.46 -43.64
C GLY A 126 6.33 -29.33 -42.79
N GLY A 127 5.81 -29.19 -41.59
CA GLY A 127 6.46 -28.47 -40.51
C GLY A 127 5.69 -28.68 -39.19
N ALA A 128 5.95 -29.82 -38.54
CA ALA A 128 5.40 -30.14 -37.25
C ALA A 128 5.93 -29.14 -36.20
N GLY A 129 5.16 -28.10 -35.90
CA GLY A 129 5.27 -27.29 -34.73
C GLY A 129 4.46 -27.95 -33.61
N GLU A 130 5.10 -28.70 -32.76
CA GLU A 130 4.51 -29.25 -31.55
C GLU A 130 4.01 -28.12 -30.68
N SER A 131 2.72 -27.86 -30.73
CA SER A 131 1.98 -27.15 -29.68
C SER A 131 2.07 -28.01 -28.43
N ARG A 132 3.05 -27.69 -27.59
CA ARG A 132 3.16 -28.24 -26.25
C ARG A 132 2.05 -27.67 -25.39
N ALA A 133 0.86 -28.27 -25.51
CA ALA A 133 -0.18 -28.12 -24.53
C ALA A 133 0.43 -28.56 -23.18
N VAL A 134 0.63 -27.60 -22.29
CA VAL A 134 0.93 -27.90 -20.89
C VAL A 134 -0.33 -28.59 -20.34
N ARG A 135 -0.33 -29.90 -20.42
CA ARG A 135 -1.26 -30.72 -19.63
C ARG A 135 -1.06 -30.32 -18.18
N ALA A 136 -2.14 -29.88 -17.52
CA ALA A 136 -2.26 -29.93 -16.08
C ALA A 136 -2.01 -31.40 -15.65
N GLY A 137 -0.75 -31.73 -15.43
CA GLY A 137 -0.35 -33.01 -14.90
C GLY A 137 -0.87 -33.09 -13.48
N SER A 138 -1.65 -34.14 -13.19
CA SER A 138 -1.88 -34.63 -11.85
C SER A 138 -0.52 -34.69 -11.16
N VAL A 139 -0.27 -33.82 -10.19
CA VAL A 139 0.90 -33.85 -9.33
C VAL A 139 0.70 -35.02 -8.38
N GLU A 140 1.07 -36.24 -8.81
CA GLU A 140 1.40 -37.30 -7.88
C GLU A 140 2.51 -36.74 -6.99
N GLY A 141 2.39 -36.86 -5.66
CA GLY A 141 3.28 -36.30 -4.66
C GLY A 141 4.75 -36.71 -4.79
N GLY A 142 5.36 -36.31 -5.92
CA GLY A 142 6.77 -36.48 -6.20
C GLY A 142 7.63 -35.57 -5.32
N ILE A 143 8.84 -36.00 -5.05
CA ILE A 143 9.88 -35.19 -4.38
C ILE A 143 10.15 -33.94 -5.23
N ALA A 144 10.28 -32.77 -4.61
CA ALA A 144 10.66 -31.54 -5.31
C ALA A 144 12.02 -31.74 -6.03
N ASP A 145 12.12 -31.24 -7.26
CA ASP A 145 13.38 -31.27 -8.00
C ASP A 145 14.55 -30.73 -7.17
N GLU A 146 15.75 -31.24 -7.46
CA GLU A 146 16.94 -30.82 -6.75
C GLU A 146 17.17 -29.33 -6.88
N GLU A 147 17.42 -28.68 -5.75
CA GLU A 147 17.51 -27.22 -5.66
C GLU A 147 18.90 -26.77 -6.11
N GLU A 148 18.98 -25.99 -7.18
CA GLU A 148 20.22 -25.45 -7.72
C GLU A 148 20.63 -24.12 -7.05
N GLN A 149 19.67 -23.40 -6.49
CA GLN A 149 19.92 -22.11 -5.87
C GLN A 149 20.52 -22.28 -4.48
N GLU A 150 21.62 -21.58 -4.21
CA GLU A 150 22.24 -21.59 -2.88
C GLU A 150 21.28 -21.04 -1.81
N ALA A 151 21.34 -21.62 -0.62
CA ALA A 151 20.62 -21.09 0.53
C ALA A 151 21.36 -19.87 1.12
N VAL A 152 20.60 -18.96 1.73
CA VAL A 152 21.19 -17.92 2.59
C VAL A 152 22.03 -18.56 3.69
N GLY A 153 23.08 -17.85 4.13
CA GLY A 153 23.97 -18.33 5.17
C GLY A 153 23.23 -18.69 6.48
N ARG A 154 23.80 -19.59 7.27
CA ARG A 154 23.17 -20.05 8.52
C ARG A 154 22.79 -18.91 9.46
N ARG A 155 23.66 -17.90 9.65
CA ARG A 155 23.40 -16.75 10.52
C ARG A 155 22.22 -15.92 10.01
N ALA A 156 22.17 -15.63 8.70
CA ALA A 156 21.05 -14.94 8.09
C ALA A 156 19.72 -15.70 8.25
N ALA A 157 19.76 -17.06 8.14
CA ALA A 157 18.60 -17.91 8.35
C ALA A 157 18.11 -17.89 9.82
N GLU A 158 19.03 -17.95 10.78
CA GLU A 158 18.73 -17.83 12.21
C GLU A 158 18.12 -16.45 12.55
N ARG A 159 18.64 -15.37 11.94
CA ARG A 159 18.10 -14.02 12.09
C ARG A 159 16.68 -13.91 11.50
N LEU A 160 16.44 -14.48 10.33
CA LEU A 160 15.10 -14.55 9.76
C LEU A 160 14.12 -15.26 10.69
N ALA A 161 14.54 -16.38 11.28
CA ALA A 161 13.71 -17.13 12.24
C ALA A 161 13.38 -16.27 13.49
N ARG A 162 14.32 -15.46 13.99
CA ARG A 162 14.08 -14.50 15.08
C ARG A 162 13.06 -13.43 14.68
N ILE A 163 13.21 -12.85 13.49
CA ILE A 163 12.28 -11.84 12.95
C ILE A 163 10.87 -12.44 12.81
N LEU A 164 10.74 -13.64 12.25
CA LEU A 164 9.46 -14.34 12.14
C LEU A 164 8.89 -14.72 13.51
N GLY A 165 9.75 -14.98 14.50
CA GLY A 165 9.38 -15.19 15.90
C GLY A 165 8.92 -13.94 16.64
N GLY A 166 8.91 -12.77 15.99
CA GLY A 166 8.43 -11.51 16.54
C GLY A 166 9.51 -10.52 17.00
N GLU A 167 10.79 -10.89 16.89
CA GLU A 167 11.88 -9.97 17.19
C GLU A 167 12.08 -8.99 16.03
N HIS A 168 11.77 -7.71 16.27
CA HIS A 168 11.86 -6.66 15.24
C HIS A 168 11.10 -7.01 13.93
N GLU A 169 9.89 -7.54 14.03
CA GLU A 169 9.09 -8.02 12.89
C GLU A 169 8.99 -7.03 11.72
N ARG A 170 9.04 -5.73 12.00
CA ARG A 170 9.02 -4.67 10.99
C ARG A 170 10.24 -4.65 10.07
N LEU A 171 11.34 -5.32 10.43
CA LEU A 171 12.51 -5.48 9.59
C LEU A 171 12.36 -6.60 8.55
N LEU A 172 11.28 -7.37 8.58
CA LEU A 172 11.06 -8.45 7.61
C LEU A 172 11.12 -7.98 6.15
N PRO A 173 10.48 -6.85 5.74
CA PRO A 173 10.60 -6.38 4.37
C PRO A 173 12.05 -6.01 3.99
N GLU A 174 12.80 -5.38 4.89
CA GLU A 174 14.21 -5.01 4.67
C GLU A 174 15.07 -6.27 4.51
N TRP A 175 14.88 -7.29 5.38
CA TRP A 175 15.55 -8.58 5.28
C TRP A 175 15.26 -9.27 3.95
N LEU A 176 13.98 -9.36 3.56
CA LEU A 176 13.56 -10.02 2.31
C LEU A 176 14.11 -9.31 1.08
N ALA A 177 14.12 -7.98 1.06
CA ALA A 177 14.68 -7.21 -0.04
C ALA A 177 16.19 -7.44 -0.18
N ALA A 178 16.94 -7.39 0.93
CA ALA A 178 18.38 -7.61 0.95
C ALA A 178 18.72 -9.06 0.56
N ALA A 179 18.01 -10.04 1.09
CA ALA A 179 18.23 -11.46 0.75
C ALA A 179 17.91 -11.75 -0.72
N ALA A 180 16.80 -11.20 -1.26
CA ALA A 180 16.43 -11.38 -2.66
C ALA A 180 17.47 -10.78 -3.62
N ALA A 181 18.12 -9.68 -3.25
CA ALA A 181 19.19 -9.07 -4.04
C ALA A 181 20.41 -9.99 -4.19
N THR A 182 20.63 -10.92 -3.27
CA THR A 182 21.73 -11.91 -3.36
C THR A 182 21.41 -13.07 -4.32
N GLY A 183 20.16 -13.22 -4.75
CA GLY A 183 19.71 -14.34 -5.57
C GLY A 183 19.65 -15.68 -4.83
N ARG A 184 19.87 -15.71 -3.51
CA ARG A 184 19.84 -16.91 -2.68
C ARG A 184 18.42 -17.25 -2.21
N ARG A 185 18.17 -18.53 -1.86
CA ARG A 185 16.88 -18.99 -1.34
C ARG A 185 16.86 -19.04 0.18
N VAL A 186 15.65 -18.97 0.75
CA VAL A 186 15.46 -19.18 2.18
C VAL A 186 15.46 -20.67 2.56
N PRO A 187 15.71 -21.00 3.84
CA PRO A 187 15.59 -22.38 4.32
C PRO A 187 14.15 -22.90 4.17
N PRO A 188 13.99 -24.21 3.87
CA PRO A 188 12.67 -24.79 3.62
C PRO A 188 11.67 -24.66 4.76
N TYR A 189 12.14 -24.67 6.01
CA TYR A 189 11.27 -24.64 7.19
C TYR A 189 10.54 -23.31 7.39
N VAL A 190 11.02 -22.20 6.81
CA VAL A 190 10.35 -20.90 6.88
C VAL A 190 9.40 -20.64 5.70
N LEU A 191 9.48 -21.46 4.64
CA LEU A 191 8.68 -21.25 3.43
C LEU A 191 7.17 -21.18 3.69
N PRO A 192 6.54 -22.10 4.45
CA PRO A 192 5.10 -22.06 4.64
C PRO A 192 4.63 -20.75 5.29
N GLU A 193 5.37 -20.24 6.26
CA GLU A 193 5.03 -18.98 6.93
C GLU A 193 5.21 -17.78 6.00
N LEU A 194 6.31 -17.73 5.25
CA LEU A 194 6.57 -16.66 4.29
C LEU A 194 5.56 -16.66 3.15
N LEU A 195 5.19 -17.84 2.63
CA LEU A 195 4.17 -17.96 1.60
C LEU A 195 2.78 -17.54 2.11
N ASP A 196 2.43 -17.87 3.34
CA ASP A 196 1.21 -17.38 3.98
C ASP A 196 1.20 -15.85 4.17
N ARG A 197 2.35 -15.26 4.52
CA ARG A 197 2.50 -13.80 4.61
C ARG A 197 2.38 -13.15 3.23
N GLY A 198 3.04 -13.69 2.20
CA GLY A 198 2.94 -13.20 0.82
C GLY A 198 1.55 -13.32 0.21
N ARG A 199 0.71 -14.26 0.70
CA ARG A 199 -0.71 -14.32 0.33
C ARG A 199 -1.47 -13.10 0.85
N ARG A 200 -1.15 -12.61 2.05
CA ARG A 200 -1.81 -11.47 2.70
C ARG A 200 -1.21 -10.14 2.28
N ASP A 201 0.11 -10.10 2.13
CA ASP A 201 0.86 -8.92 1.75
C ASP A 201 1.51 -9.11 0.38
N HIS A 202 0.91 -8.48 -0.63
CA HIS A 202 1.35 -8.57 -2.02
C HIS A 202 2.72 -7.92 -2.25
N SER A 203 3.14 -6.98 -1.40
CA SER A 203 4.44 -6.30 -1.53
C SER A 203 5.62 -7.26 -1.38
N MET A 204 5.43 -8.36 -0.64
CA MET A 204 6.44 -9.38 -0.42
C MET A 204 6.64 -10.34 -1.60
N ARG A 205 5.65 -10.44 -2.52
CA ARG A 205 5.62 -11.48 -3.58
C ARG A 205 6.81 -11.41 -4.52
N ALA A 206 7.25 -10.22 -4.90
CA ALA A 206 8.41 -10.04 -5.77
C ALA A 206 9.69 -10.65 -5.13
N HIS A 207 9.90 -10.44 -3.85
CA HIS A 207 11.04 -11.02 -3.12
C HIS A 207 10.88 -12.53 -2.95
N LEU A 208 9.66 -13.00 -2.64
CA LEU A 208 9.38 -14.43 -2.51
C LEU A 208 9.56 -15.19 -3.83
N GLY A 209 9.32 -14.56 -4.97
CA GLY A 209 9.59 -15.13 -6.29
C GLY A 209 11.05 -15.56 -6.47
N VAL A 210 11.99 -14.81 -5.87
CA VAL A 210 13.42 -15.14 -5.83
C VAL A 210 13.74 -16.13 -4.71
N LEU A 211 13.29 -15.82 -3.49
CA LEU A 211 13.71 -16.49 -2.26
C LEU A 211 13.12 -17.91 -2.06
N ALA A 212 12.00 -18.21 -2.71
CA ALA A 212 11.30 -19.48 -2.51
C ALA A 212 11.96 -20.67 -3.21
N GLY A 213 12.75 -20.44 -4.26
CA GLY A 213 13.41 -21.48 -5.03
C GLY A 213 12.46 -22.47 -5.68
N ARG A 214 12.97 -23.60 -6.16
CA ARG A 214 12.18 -24.68 -6.76
C ARG A 214 11.23 -25.32 -5.76
N ARG A 215 11.67 -25.48 -4.50
CA ARG A 215 10.84 -26.06 -3.44
C ARG A 215 9.63 -25.21 -3.10
N GLY A 216 9.78 -23.88 -3.06
CA GLY A 216 8.64 -22.98 -2.86
C GLY A 216 7.62 -23.06 -4.00
N ARG A 217 8.08 -23.15 -5.25
CA ARG A 217 7.22 -23.36 -6.42
C ARG A 217 6.51 -24.72 -6.36
N TRP A 218 7.21 -25.77 -5.98
CA TRP A 218 6.61 -27.09 -5.77
C TRP A 218 5.51 -27.06 -4.69
N LEU A 219 5.76 -26.40 -3.55
CA LEU A 219 4.75 -26.19 -2.50
C LEU A 219 3.55 -25.38 -3.02
N ALA A 220 3.79 -24.38 -3.85
CA ALA A 220 2.75 -23.56 -4.46
C ALA A 220 1.89 -24.37 -5.45
N ALA A 221 2.47 -25.33 -6.17
CA ALA A 221 1.72 -26.24 -7.04
C ALA A 221 0.79 -27.19 -6.24
N LEU A 222 1.15 -27.52 -5.00
CA LEU A 222 0.34 -28.37 -4.12
C LEU A 222 -0.73 -27.59 -3.34
N ASN A 223 -0.51 -26.30 -3.10
CA ASN A 223 -1.42 -25.46 -2.31
C ASN A 223 -1.96 -24.30 -3.14
N PRO A 224 -3.24 -24.34 -3.56
CA PRO A 224 -3.84 -23.26 -4.34
C PRO A 224 -3.75 -21.87 -3.70
N SER A 225 -3.65 -21.79 -2.36
CA SER A 225 -3.49 -20.51 -1.66
C SER A 225 -2.14 -19.83 -1.94
N TRP A 226 -1.16 -20.55 -2.48
CA TRP A 226 0.17 -20.06 -2.82
C TRP A 226 0.43 -20.02 -4.33
N ALA A 227 -0.60 -20.26 -5.15
CA ALA A 227 -0.50 -20.27 -6.61
C ALA A 227 0.10 -18.98 -7.20
N TYR A 228 -0.04 -17.85 -6.49
CA TYR A 228 0.59 -16.58 -6.87
C TYR A 228 2.10 -16.65 -7.13
N LEU A 229 2.79 -17.68 -6.57
CA LEU A 229 4.23 -17.89 -6.76
C LEU A 229 4.55 -18.55 -8.12
N LEU A 230 3.57 -19.24 -8.70
CA LEU A 230 3.69 -19.96 -9.99
C LEU A 230 3.29 -19.07 -11.18
N GLU A 231 2.54 -18.02 -10.91
CA GLU A 231 2.03 -17.11 -11.91
C GLU A 231 3.17 -16.21 -12.41
N GLU A 232 3.84 -16.65 -13.48
CA GLU A 232 4.56 -15.68 -14.31
C GLU A 232 3.51 -14.91 -15.10
N PRO A 233 3.44 -13.58 -14.95
CA PRO A 233 2.49 -12.79 -15.71
C PRO A 233 2.83 -12.92 -17.20
N THR A 234 2.02 -13.68 -17.92
CA THR A 234 2.08 -13.89 -19.37
C THR A 234 0.99 -13.06 -20.07
N GLY A 235 0.98 -13.06 -21.40
CA GLY A 235 -0.13 -12.47 -22.16
C GLY A 235 -1.49 -13.05 -21.76
N GLU A 236 -1.57 -14.34 -21.42
CA GLU A 236 -2.78 -15.00 -20.92
C GLU A 236 -3.25 -14.40 -19.58
N THR A 237 -2.35 -13.85 -18.75
CA THR A 237 -2.70 -13.14 -17.52
C THR A 237 -3.53 -11.89 -17.82
N TRP A 238 -3.26 -11.23 -18.95
CA TRP A 238 -4.06 -10.07 -19.35
C TRP A 238 -5.50 -10.46 -19.77
N GLU A 239 -5.66 -11.60 -20.41
CA GLU A 239 -6.95 -12.05 -20.93
C GLU A 239 -7.80 -12.74 -19.85
N LEU A 240 -7.18 -13.56 -19.00
CA LEU A 240 -7.86 -14.49 -18.10
C LEU A 240 -7.60 -14.22 -16.61
N GLY A 241 -6.65 -13.34 -16.27
CA GLY A 241 -6.26 -13.06 -14.91
C GLY A 241 -7.31 -12.24 -14.13
N SER A 242 -7.18 -12.27 -12.79
CA SER A 242 -7.96 -11.37 -11.94
C SER A 242 -7.57 -9.90 -12.19
N PRO A 243 -8.43 -8.92 -11.84
CA PRO A 243 -8.08 -7.49 -11.97
C PRO A 243 -6.75 -7.11 -11.30
N ALA A 244 -6.41 -7.74 -10.18
CA ALA A 244 -5.14 -7.52 -9.49
C ALA A 244 -3.94 -8.05 -10.29
N ASP A 245 -4.07 -9.23 -10.88
CA ASP A 245 -3.02 -9.86 -11.70
C ASP A 245 -2.81 -9.10 -13.02
N ARG A 246 -3.89 -8.71 -13.67
CA ARG A 246 -3.88 -7.85 -14.87
C ARG A 246 -3.20 -6.51 -14.58
N ARG A 247 -3.46 -5.91 -13.43
CA ARG A 247 -2.81 -4.68 -12.98
C ARG A 247 -1.31 -4.87 -12.75
N ALA A 248 -0.92 -5.99 -12.14
CA ALA A 248 0.49 -6.34 -11.94
C ALA A 248 1.21 -6.57 -13.26
N TYR A 249 0.56 -7.28 -14.21
CA TYR A 249 1.07 -7.48 -15.57
C TYR A 249 1.26 -6.15 -16.30
N LEU A 250 0.25 -5.28 -16.27
CA LEU A 250 0.30 -3.96 -16.91
C LEU A 250 1.44 -3.09 -16.34
N ARG A 251 1.66 -3.11 -15.01
CA ARG A 251 2.80 -2.41 -14.38
C ARG A 251 4.15 -2.95 -14.86
N ARG A 252 4.28 -4.27 -14.93
CA ARG A 252 5.52 -4.90 -15.41
C ARG A 252 5.80 -4.53 -16.87
N LEU A 253 4.77 -4.61 -17.73
CA LEU A 253 4.88 -4.21 -19.12
C LEU A 253 5.24 -2.73 -19.23
N ARG A 254 4.58 -1.87 -18.42
CA ARG A 254 4.81 -0.43 -18.40
C ARG A 254 6.25 -0.07 -18.01
N ALA A 255 6.85 -0.81 -17.07
CA ALA A 255 8.24 -0.61 -16.66
C ALA A 255 9.26 -0.91 -17.77
N GLY A 256 8.95 -1.84 -18.67
CA GLY A 256 9.81 -2.20 -19.82
C GLY A 256 9.49 -1.43 -21.08
N ASP A 257 8.21 -1.33 -21.43
CA ASP A 257 7.70 -0.67 -22.63
C ASP A 257 6.39 0.10 -22.33
N PRO A 258 6.52 1.41 -22.00
CA PRO A 258 5.37 2.26 -21.73
C PRO A 258 4.37 2.34 -22.88
N GLY A 259 4.83 2.29 -24.12
CA GLY A 259 4.00 2.36 -25.32
C GLY A 259 3.15 1.10 -25.50
N ALA A 260 3.77 -0.08 -25.40
CA ALA A 260 3.07 -1.36 -25.47
C ALA A 260 2.02 -1.50 -24.36
N ALA A 261 2.33 -1.08 -23.12
CA ALA A 261 1.38 -1.09 -22.02
C ALA A 261 0.16 -0.21 -22.28
N ARG A 262 0.35 1.00 -22.84
CA ARG A 262 -0.75 1.88 -23.22
C ARG A 262 -1.61 1.25 -24.32
N LEU A 263 -1.01 0.75 -25.39
CA LEU A 263 -1.73 0.11 -26.50
C LEU A 263 -2.53 -1.11 -26.02
N LEU A 264 -1.96 -1.89 -25.11
CA LEU A 264 -2.65 -3.03 -24.52
C LEU A 264 -3.90 -2.58 -23.74
N LEU A 265 -3.78 -1.56 -22.92
CA LEU A 265 -4.90 -0.99 -22.17
C LEU A 265 -5.95 -0.38 -23.11
N GLU A 266 -5.52 0.33 -24.15
CA GLU A 266 -6.42 0.89 -25.18
C GLU A 266 -7.26 -0.20 -25.86
N SER A 267 -6.65 -1.36 -26.15
CA SER A 267 -7.32 -2.47 -26.87
C SER A 267 -8.49 -3.08 -26.08
N THR A 268 -8.44 -3.06 -24.75
CA THR A 268 -9.48 -3.64 -23.90
C THR A 268 -10.36 -2.58 -23.20
N TRP A 269 -10.02 -1.30 -23.34
CA TRP A 269 -10.64 -0.19 -22.60
C TRP A 269 -12.17 -0.22 -22.57
N ALA A 270 -12.80 -0.48 -23.73
CA ALA A 270 -14.25 -0.47 -23.85
C ALA A 270 -14.94 -1.63 -23.09
N SER A 271 -14.23 -2.75 -22.91
CA SER A 271 -14.73 -3.95 -22.22
C SER A 271 -14.44 -3.96 -20.72
N GLU A 272 -13.55 -3.06 -20.23
CA GLU A 272 -13.19 -3.01 -18.83
C GLU A 272 -14.34 -2.50 -17.96
N THR A 273 -14.40 -3.01 -16.71
CA THR A 273 -15.34 -2.45 -15.73
C THR A 273 -14.95 -1.02 -15.33
N PRO A 274 -15.89 -0.16 -14.92
CA PRO A 274 -15.57 1.20 -14.52
C PRO A 274 -14.53 1.28 -13.38
N ASP A 275 -14.57 0.32 -12.45
CA ASP A 275 -13.64 0.28 -11.33
C ASP A 275 -12.24 -0.15 -11.80
N ASP A 276 -12.16 -1.15 -12.68
CA ASP A 276 -10.89 -1.58 -13.28
C ASP A 276 -10.28 -0.47 -14.15
N ARG A 277 -11.09 0.26 -14.94
CA ARG A 277 -10.59 1.42 -15.69
C ARG A 277 -9.94 2.46 -14.80
N ALA A 278 -10.57 2.79 -13.66
CA ALA A 278 -10.00 3.75 -12.70
C ALA A 278 -8.65 3.29 -12.16
N GLU A 279 -8.53 2.00 -11.84
CA GLU A 279 -7.30 1.41 -11.32
C GLU A 279 -6.21 1.28 -12.40
N PHE A 280 -6.56 0.87 -13.63
CA PHE A 280 -5.58 0.73 -14.71
C PHE A 280 -5.01 2.07 -15.17
N VAL A 281 -5.81 3.14 -15.20
CA VAL A 281 -5.30 4.49 -15.50
C VAL A 281 -4.18 4.88 -14.56
N THR A 282 -4.25 4.50 -13.28
CA THR A 282 -3.19 4.85 -12.31
C THR A 282 -1.83 4.24 -12.67
N VAL A 283 -1.81 3.10 -13.36
CA VAL A 283 -0.57 2.44 -13.81
C VAL A 283 0.21 3.28 -14.82
N LEU A 284 -0.47 4.14 -15.58
CA LEU A 284 0.18 5.03 -16.54
C LEU A 284 1.04 6.12 -15.86
N ALA A 285 0.96 6.26 -14.54
CA ALA A 285 1.85 7.14 -13.77
C ALA A 285 3.34 6.79 -13.91
N ASP A 286 3.62 5.51 -14.14
CA ASP A 286 4.98 4.99 -14.35
C ASP A 286 5.40 5.28 -15.79
N GLY A 287 6.54 5.95 -15.99
CA GLY A 287 7.00 6.35 -17.32
C GLY A 287 6.03 7.27 -18.07
N LEU A 288 5.25 8.10 -17.34
CA LEU A 288 4.27 9.03 -17.92
C LEU A 288 4.93 10.01 -18.89
N SER A 289 4.36 10.16 -20.08
CA SER A 289 4.88 11.04 -21.13
C SER A 289 3.77 11.66 -21.96
N MET A 290 4.12 12.64 -22.81
CA MET A 290 3.17 13.23 -23.75
C MET A 290 2.57 12.22 -24.77
N ALA A 291 3.20 11.06 -24.95
CA ALA A 291 2.63 9.98 -25.76
C ALA A 291 1.34 9.38 -25.14
N ASP A 292 1.14 9.52 -23.83
CA ASP A 292 -0.05 9.04 -23.11
C ASP A 292 -1.20 10.05 -23.16
N GLU A 293 -0.91 11.30 -23.53
CA GLU A 293 -1.88 12.39 -23.48
C GLU A 293 -3.15 12.10 -24.30
N PRO A 294 -3.09 11.58 -25.53
CA PRO A 294 -4.31 11.31 -26.30
C PRO A 294 -5.26 10.32 -25.62
N PHE A 295 -4.72 9.25 -25.04
CA PHE A 295 -5.50 8.27 -24.31
C PHE A 295 -6.12 8.88 -23.03
N LEU A 296 -5.31 9.57 -22.25
CA LEU A 296 -5.76 10.21 -20.99
C LEU A 296 -6.81 11.30 -21.26
N GLU A 297 -6.66 12.07 -22.34
CA GLU A 297 -7.65 13.08 -22.73
C GLU A 297 -8.99 12.44 -23.14
N ASN A 298 -8.97 11.28 -23.80
CA ASN A 298 -10.17 10.49 -24.09
C ASN A 298 -10.80 9.93 -22.80
N ALA A 299 -9.99 9.55 -21.82
CA ALA A 299 -10.46 9.04 -20.53
C ALA A 299 -11.19 10.12 -19.69
N LEU A 300 -11.03 11.42 -20.01
CA LEU A 300 -11.83 12.50 -19.41
C LEU A 300 -13.32 12.44 -19.84
N ASP A 301 -13.66 11.72 -20.90
CA ASP A 301 -15.03 11.51 -21.34
C ASP A 301 -15.68 10.25 -20.74
N ASP A 302 -14.97 9.55 -19.85
CA ASP A 302 -15.51 8.37 -19.17
C ASP A 302 -16.71 8.75 -18.29
N ARG A 303 -17.72 7.84 -18.25
CA ARG A 303 -18.92 8.03 -17.43
C ARG A 303 -18.59 8.03 -15.94
N ARG A 304 -17.58 7.27 -15.53
CA ARG A 304 -17.15 7.14 -14.11
C ARG A 304 -16.28 8.34 -13.71
N ARG A 305 -16.70 9.04 -12.67
CA ARG A 305 -16.00 10.21 -12.16
C ARG A 305 -14.56 9.90 -11.72
N GLU A 306 -14.35 8.74 -11.10
CA GLU A 306 -13.06 8.30 -10.62
C GLU A 306 -12.05 8.15 -11.76
N VAL A 307 -12.47 7.60 -12.91
CA VAL A 307 -11.65 7.52 -14.12
C VAL A 307 -11.25 8.91 -14.61
N ARG A 308 -12.24 9.82 -14.74
CA ARG A 308 -11.96 11.23 -15.14
C ARG A 308 -10.96 11.90 -14.20
N GLN A 309 -11.08 11.67 -12.90
CA GLN A 309 -10.17 12.25 -11.92
C GLN A 309 -8.74 11.73 -12.01
N GLN A 310 -8.57 10.41 -12.16
CA GLN A 310 -7.24 9.81 -12.34
C GLN A 310 -6.59 10.29 -13.63
N ALA A 311 -7.34 10.34 -14.72
CA ALA A 311 -6.86 10.89 -15.99
C ALA A 311 -6.45 12.37 -15.85
N ALA A 312 -7.30 13.19 -15.23
CA ALA A 312 -6.99 14.60 -14.99
C ALA A 312 -5.76 14.80 -14.10
N ASN A 313 -5.58 13.95 -13.09
CA ASN A 313 -4.39 14.01 -12.23
C ASN A 313 -3.11 13.68 -12.98
N LEU A 314 -3.15 12.69 -13.91
CA LEU A 314 -2.00 12.36 -14.74
C LEU A 314 -1.72 13.44 -15.78
N LEU A 315 -2.75 13.97 -16.43
CA LEU A 315 -2.61 15.06 -17.39
C LEU A 315 -2.06 16.35 -16.78
N ALA A 316 -2.40 16.64 -15.50
CA ALA A 316 -1.83 17.77 -14.77
C ALA A 316 -0.32 17.65 -14.52
N ARG A 317 0.25 16.42 -14.58
CA ARG A 317 1.70 16.18 -14.53
C ARG A 317 2.41 16.42 -15.86
N LEU A 318 1.64 16.68 -16.91
CA LEU A 318 2.12 16.95 -18.26
C LEU A 318 1.84 18.43 -18.61
N PRO A 319 2.79 19.34 -18.39
CA PRO A 319 2.56 20.80 -18.57
C PRO A 319 2.11 21.14 -20.00
N GLY A 320 2.55 20.39 -21.00
CA GLY A 320 2.14 20.55 -22.40
C GLY A 320 0.79 19.95 -22.77
N SER A 321 0.05 19.29 -21.84
CA SER A 321 -1.24 18.68 -22.16
C SER A 321 -2.34 19.72 -22.40
N ARG A 322 -3.35 19.34 -23.17
CA ARG A 322 -4.55 20.17 -23.41
C ARG A 322 -5.28 20.49 -22.12
N LEU A 323 -5.36 19.54 -21.17
CA LEU A 323 -5.93 19.80 -19.86
C LEU A 323 -5.16 20.89 -19.13
N SER A 324 -3.83 20.81 -19.07
CA SER A 324 -2.98 21.82 -18.43
C SER A 324 -3.22 23.22 -19.02
N GLY A 325 -3.34 23.32 -20.33
CA GLY A 325 -3.71 24.57 -21.01
C GLY A 325 -5.07 25.12 -20.55
N ARG A 326 -6.11 24.29 -20.53
CA ARG A 326 -7.44 24.70 -20.06
C ARG A 326 -7.45 25.12 -18.60
N MET A 327 -6.72 24.40 -17.75
CA MET A 327 -6.60 24.75 -16.32
C MET A 327 -5.80 26.03 -16.11
N ALA A 328 -4.76 26.28 -16.91
CA ALA A 328 -4.02 27.53 -16.90
C ALA A 328 -4.92 28.74 -17.24
N GLU A 329 -5.76 28.63 -18.25
CA GLU A 329 -6.71 29.69 -18.64
C GLU A 329 -7.71 29.97 -17.51
N ARG A 330 -8.32 28.92 -16.94
CA ARG A 330 -9.24 29.05 -15.80
C ARG A 330 -8.57 29.67 -14.57
N ALA A 331 -7.34 29.23 -14.26
CA ALA A 331 -6.60 29.79 -13.14
C ALA A 331 -6.31 31.29 -13.37
N ARG A 332 -5.76 31.67 -14.53
CA ARG A 332 -5.49 33.06 -14.85
C ARG A 332 -6.74 33.97 -14.75
N ALA A 333 -7.91 33.44 -15.10
CA ALA A 333 -9.17 34.15 -14.97
C ALA A 333 -9.57 34.40 -13.50
N CYS A 334 -9.03 33.65 -12.57
CA CYS A 334 -9.32 33.79 -11.13
C CYS A 334 -8.41 34.77 -10.40
N PHE A 335 -7.34 35.29 -11.01
CA PHE A 335 -6.32 36.06 -10.29
C PHE A 335 -5.97 37.37 -10.98
N THR A 336 -5.76 38.38 -10.13
CA THR A 336 -5.13 39.64 -10.53
C THR A 336 -4.07 40.01 -9.49
N ILE A 337 -2.81 40.11 -9.94
CA ILE A 337 -1.68 40.48 -9.07
C ILE A 337 -1.33 41.93 -9.36
N ALA A 338 -1.35 42.75 -8.32
CA ALA A 338 -0.96 44.14 -8.39
C ALA A 338 -0.10 44.49 -7.16
N ALA A 339 1.15 44.87 -7.41
CA ALA A 339 2.15 45.12 -6.38
C ALA A 339 2.33 43.88 -5.47
N ASP A 340 2.04 43.98 -4.19
CA ASP A 340 2.15 42.94 -3.16
C ASP A 340 0.82 42.21 -2.85
N VAL A 341 -0.23 42.46 -3.65
CA VAL A 341 -1.57 41.91 -3.41
C VAL A 341 -2.02 41.04 -4.58
N MET A 342 -2.42 39.81 -4.26
CA MET A 342 -3.14 38.91 -5.16
C MET A 342 -4.63 38.98 -4.83
N ARG A 343 -5.43 39.48 -5.74
CA ARG A 343 -6.90 39.46 -5.65
C ARG A 343 -7.41 38.20 -6.32
N VAL A 344 -8.34 37.52 -5.67
CA VAL A 344 -8.88 36.23 -6.11
C VAL A 344 -10.39 36.35 -6.36
N GLU A 345 -10.81 35.99 -7.55
CA GLU A 345 -12.22 35.81 -7.94
C GLU A 345 -12.46 34.33 -8.32
N PRO A 346 -12.88 33.48 -7.38
CA PRO A 346 -13.08 32.07 -7.67
C PRO A 346 -14.23 31.85 -8.67
N PRO A 347 -14.24 30.68 -9.36
CA PRO A 347 -15.31 30.34 -10.31
C PRO A 347 -16.69 30.53 -9.67
N ARG A 348 -17.63 31.07 -10.42
CA ARG A 348 -19.02 31.31 -9.95
C ARG A 348 -19.82 30.01 -9.94
N GLU A 349 -19.51 29.11 -10.87
CA GLU A 349 -20.15 27.80 -11.05
C GLU A 349 -19.15 26.77 -11.53
N CYS A 350 -19.43 25.48 -11.31
CA CYS A 350 -18.71 24.38 -11.90
C CYS A 350 -19.50 23.89 -13.13
N ASP A 351 -19.07 24.31 -14.31
CA ASP A 351 -19.71 23.94 -15.55
C ASP A 351 -19.37 22.49 -15.99
N ARG A 352 -20.05 22.02 -17.04
CA ARG A 352 -19.82 20.65 -17.57
C ARG A 352 -18.40 20.46 -18.08
N ALA A 353 -17.74 21.50 -18.57
CA ALA A 353 -16.36 21.42 -19.04
C ALA A 353 -15.39 21.22 -17.87
N MET A 354 -15.62 21.92 -16.75
CA MET A 354 -14.87 21.69 -15.52
C MET A 354 -15.09 20.27 -14.97
N GLU A 355 -16.34 19.82 -14.96
CA GLU A 355 -16.66 18.45 -14.50
C GLU A 355 -16.00 17.38 -15.38
N ARG A 356 -16.02 17.54 -16.70
CA ARG A 356 -15.30 16.70 -17.65
C ARG A 356 -13.80 16.66 -17.33
N ASP A 357 -13.21 17.80 -17.08
CA ASP A 357 -11.79 17.95 -16.74
C ASP A 357 -11.45 17.48 -15.30
N GLY A 358 -12.32 16.72 -14.67
CA GLY A 358 -12.10 16.06 -13.39
C GLY A 358 -12.33 16.95 -12.15
N VAL A 359 -12.94 18.13 -12.30
CA VAL A 359 -13.32 18.95 -11.15
C VAL A 359 -14.53 18.34 -10.45
N LYS A 360 -14.42 18.11 -9.15
CA LYS A 360 -15.53 17.62 -8.31
C LYS A 360 -16.50 18.77 -8.02
N VAL A 361 -17.76 18.60 -8.42
CA VAL A 361 -18.80 19.62 -8.19
C VAL A 361 -19.07 19.80 -6.70
N LYS A 362 -19.30 18.69 -5.97
CA LYS A 362 -19.65 18.74 -4.55
C LYS A 362 -18.39 18.80 -3.67
N PRO A 363 -18.29 19.79 -2.77
CA PRO A 363 -17.20 19.89 -1.82
C PRO A 363 -17.32 18.85 -0.68
N PRO A 364 -16.23 18.57 0.03
CA PRO A 364 -16.25 17.93 1.34
C PRO A 364 -17.01 18.80 2.37
N ARG A 365 -17.40 18.17 3.48
CA ARG A 365 -18.04 18.92 4.59
C ARG A 365 -17.12 20.05 5.08
N GLY A 366 -17.69 21.20 5.33
CA GLY A 366 -16.97 22.37 5.87
C GLY A 366 -16.23 23.22 4.84
N ILE A 367 -16.23 22.85 3.56
CA ILE A 367 -15.60 23.65 2.49
C ILE A 367 -16.69 24.24 1.61
N GLY A 368 -16.61 25.56 1.33
CA GLY A 368 -17.51 26.24 0.40
C GLY A 368 -17.30 25.77 -1.05
N GLU A 369 -18.37 25.76 -1.85
CA GLU A 369 -18.31 25.29 -3.25
C GLU A 369 -17.28 26.04 -4.08
N ARG A 370 -17.27 27.38 -4.00
CA ARG A 370 -16.34 28.23 -4.75
C ARG A 370 -14.89 28.02 -4.34
N ALA A 371 -14.64 27.86 -3.04
CA ALA A 371 -13.32 27.51 -2.49
C ALA A 371 -12.83 26.15 -3.04
N TRP A 372 -13.73 25.19 -3.05
CA TRP A 372 -13.43 23.85 -3.54
C TRP A 372 -13.09 23.81 -5.03
N TRP A 373 -13.85 24.52 -5.86
CA TRP A 373 -13.56 24.62 -7.30
C TRP A 373 -12.26 25.37 -7.57
N LEU A 374 -12.04 26.50 -6.87
CA LEU A 374 -10.79 27.25 -6.95
C LEU A 374 -9.57 26.38 -6.64
N GLN A 375 -9.62 25.66 -5.51
CA GLN A 375 -8.52 24.77 -5.11
C GLN A 375 -8.22 23.70 -6.17
N GLN A 376 -9.24 23.12 -6.81
CA GLN A 376 -9.04 22.09 -7.82
C GLN A 376 -8.49 22.65 -9.15
N VAL A 377 -8.91 23.85 -9.52
CA VAL A 377 -8.39 24.54 -10.72
C VAL A 377 -6.91 24.89 -10.52
N ILE A 378 -6.56 25.52 -9.39
CA ILE A 378 -5.16 25.87 -9.06
C ILE A 378 -4.28 24.60 -9.02
N ALA A 379 -4.74 23.55 -8.33
CA ALA A 379 -3.96 22.32 -8.16
C ALA A 379 -3.59 21.65 -9.48
N ARG A 380 -4.38 21.82 -10.54
CA ARG A 380 -4.16 21.23 -11.86
C ARG A 380 -3.64 22.20 -12.91
N ALA A 381 -3.61 23.49 -12.60
CA ALA A 381 -2.96 24.46 -13.47
C ALA A 381 -1.44 24.28 -13.42
N PRO A 382 -0.73 24.36 -14.56
CA PRO A 382 0.73 24.23 -14.57
C PRO A 382 1.38 25.24 -13.63
N LEU A 383 2.33 24.79 -12.82
CA LEU A 383 3.00 25.67 -11.84
C LEU A 383 3.80 26.79 -12.51
N GLU A 384 4.20 26.63 -13.76
CA GLU A 384 4.89 27.64 -14.55
C GLU A 384 4.08 28.93 -14.78
N ILE A 385 2.74 28.87 -14.71
CA ILE A 385 1.90 30.09 -14.86
C ILE A 385 2.11 31.10 -13.75
N TRP A 386 2.61 30.66 -12.60
CA TRP A 386 2.88 31.48 -11.44
C TRP A 386 4.27 32.13 -11.46
N GLY A 387 5.12 31.75 -12.40
CA GLY A 387 6.50 32.20 -12.52
C GLY A 387 7.53 31.18 -12.03
N PRO A 388 8.82 31.48 -12.21
CA PRO A 388 9.90 30.52 -11.95
C PRO A 388 10.21 30.33 -10.46
N ASP A 389 9.87 31.29 -9.60
CA ASP A 389 10.17 31.28 -8.17
C ASP A 389 8.88 31.40 -7.35
N PRO A 390 8.54 30.40 -6.53
CA PRO A 390 7.37 30.45 -5.66
C PRO A 390 7.54 31.38 -4.43
N ALA A 391 8.75 31.69 -3.98
CA ALA A 391 8.99 32.42 -2.75
C ALA A 391 8.34 33.81 -2.74
N PRO A 392 8.42 34.67 -3.80
CA PRO A 392 7.72 35.94 -3.85
C PRO A 392 6.20 35.82 -3.77
N LEU A 393 5.65 34.72 -4.33
CA LEU A 393 4.20 34.47 -4.31
C LEU A 393 3.68 34.14 -2.91
N LEU A 394 4.48 33.41 -2.12
CA LEU A 394 4.15 33.08 -0.73
C LEU A 394 4.15 34.31 0.18
N ALA A 395 4.88 35.36 -0.20
CA ALA A 395 4.92 36.63 0.51
C ALA A 395 3.76 37.57 0.13
N LEU A 396 3.00 37.29 -0.94
CA LEU A 396 1.86 38.11 -1.33
C LEU A 396 0.76 38.10 -0.28
N ARG A 397 0.10 39.23 -0.11
CA ARG A 397 -1.13 39.32 0.65
C ARG A 397 -2.29 38.84 -0.23
N ILE A 398 -3.04 37.83 0.21
CA ILE A 398 -4.16 37.24 -0.52
C ILE A 398 -5.44 37.42 0.33
N PRO A 399 -6.15 38.57 0.21
CA PRO A 399 -7.34 38.79 1.02
C PRO A 399 -8.40 37.71 0.80
N ASP A 400 -9.01 37.25 1.88
CA ASP A 400 -10.12 36.32 1.96
C ASP A 400 -9.85 34.86 1.43
N TRP A 401 -8.72 34.63 0.73
CA TRP A 401 -8.46 33.36 0.02
C TRP A 401 -7.04 32.82 0.27
N ASP A 402 -6.31 33.31 1.26
CA ASP A 402 -4.92 32.96 1.48
C ASP A 402 -4.75 31.44 1.75
N ALA A 403 -5.57 30.91 2.65
CA ALA A 403 -5.50 29.48 3.02
C ALA A 403 -5.86 28.56 1.83
N GLU A 404 -6.89 28.92 1.07
CA GLU A 404 -7.34 28.12 -0.08
C GLU A 404 -6.32 28.10 -1.20
N VAL A 405 -5.73 29.24 -1.51
CA VAL A 405 -4.71 29.35 -2.58
C VAL A 405 -3.45 28.61 -2.18
N LYS A 406 -2.94 28.81 -0.97
CA LYS A 406 -1.73 28.13 -0.49
C LYS A 406 -1.93 26.61 -0.36
N THR A 407 -3.08 26.16 0.16
CA THR A 407 -3.45 24.75 0.14
C THR A 407 -3.49 24.17 -1.27
N ALA A 408 -3.99 24.93 -2.23
CA ALA A 408 -4.03 24.50 -3.62
C ALA A 408 -2.63 24.44 -4.26
N TRP A 409 -1.72 25.34 -3.92
CA TRP A 409 -0.32 25.27 -4.35
C TRP A 409 0.43 24.07 -3.75
N VAL A 410 0.17 23.72 -2.47
CA VAL A 410 0.67 22.46 -1.89
C VAL A 410 0.21 21.28 -2.72
N ARG A 411 -1.09 21.20 -3.03
CA ARG A 411 -1.64 20.13 -3.86
C ARG A 411 -1.06 20.12 -5.28
N ALA A 412 -0.83 21.30 -5.87
CA ALA A 412 -0.18 21.41 -7.17
C ALA A 412 1.26 20.88 -7.14
N ALA A 413 2.04 21.26 -6.12
CA ALA A 413 3.42 20.79 -5.94
C ALA A 413 3.49 19.26 -5.83
N LEU A 414 2.58 18.67 -5.04
CA LEU A 414 2.48 17.21 -4.87
C LEU A 414 2.02 16.52 -6.16
N LEU A 415 0.96 17.03 -6.82
CA LEU A 415 0.36 16.44 -8.00
C LEU A 415 1.33 16.46 -9.18
N GLN A 416 1.96 17.60 -9.41
CA GLN A 416 2.89 17.82 -10.53
C GLN A 416 4.31 17.38 -10.23
N ARG A 417 4.58 17.02 -8.96
CA ARG A 417 5.89 16.57 -8.47
C ARG A 417 7.00 17.60 -8.75
N ASP A 418 6.71 18.88 -8.53
CA ASP A 418 7.69 19.96 -8.71
C ASP A 418 8.52 20.18 -7.43
N PRO A 419 9.83 19.86 -7.44
CA PRO A 419 10.67 19.98 -6.24
C PRO A 419 10.92 21.41 -5.81
N ARG A 420 10.86 22.41 -6.70
CA ARG A 420 11.04 23.83 -6.36
C ARG A 420 9.88 24.31 -5.52
N TRP A 421 8.65 24.01 -5.96
CA TRP A 421 7.45 24.32 -5.23
C TRP A 421 7.33 23.52 -3.94
N ALA A 422 7.65 22.23 -3.96
CA ALA A 422 7.62 21.41 -2.76
C ALA A 422 8.56 21.95 -1.67
N ARG A 423 9.77 22.40 -2.03
CA ARG A 423 10.73 23.02 -1.11
C ARG A 423 10.20 24.32 -0.52
N ALA A 424 9.69 25.22 -1.36
CA ALA A 424 9.17 26.50 -0.90
C ALA A 424 7.92 26.33 -0.01
N MET A 425 7.03 25.42 -0.39
CA MET A 425 5.84 25.12 0.40
C MET A 425 6.18 24.45 1.73
N PHE A 426 7.16 23.56 1.76
CA PHE A 426 7.64 22.94 3.01
C PHE A 426 8.28 23.96 3.97
N ALA A 427 9.00 24.94 3.44
CA ALA A 427 9.53 26.04 4.25
C ALA A 427 8.43 26.95 4.81
N TRP A 428 7.31 27.07 4.13
CA TRP A 428 6.14 27.82 4.58
C TRP A 428 5.28 27.04 5.58
N ASP A 429 4.98 25.78 5.27
CA ASP A 429 4.22 24.84 6.11
C ASP A 429 4.81 23.42 5.96
N PRO A 430 5.41 22.85 7.03
CA PRO A 430 6.13 21.59 6.96
C PRO A 430 5.20 20.37 6.83
N ILE A 431 4.61 20.19 5.66
CA ILE A 431 3.78 19.04 5.32
C ILE A 431 4.67 17.89 4.86
N ALA A 432 4.57 16.74 5.54
CA ALA A 432 5.41 15.55 5.30
C ALA A 432 5.40 15.06 3.83
N ASP A 433 4.24 15.10 3.17
CA ASP A 433 4.08 14.65 1.80
C ASP A 433 4.94 15.45 0.80
N LEU A 434 5.21 16.72 1.08
CA LEU A 434 6.07 17.56 0.24
C LEU A 434 7.51 17.04 0.16
N LEU A 435 8.00 16.39 1.23
CA LEU A 435 9.32 15.77 1.21
C LEU A 435 9.39 14.63 0.19
N THR A 436 8.29 13.91 -0.06
CA THR A 436 8.27 12.78 -1.01
C THR A 436 8.53 13.21 -2.46
N VAL A 437 8.39 14.50 -2.75
CA VAL A 437 8.66 15.10 -4.07
C VAL A 437 10.15 15.43 -4.25
N LEU A 438 10.88 15.61 -3.15
CA LEU A 438 12.29 16.04 -3.15
C LEU A 438 13.24 14.85 -3.29
N PRO A 439 14.47 15.07 -3.78
CA PRO A 439 15.53 14.06 -3.74
C PRO A 439 15.82 13.61 -2.30
N PRO A 440 16.20 12.32 -2.07
CA PRO A 440 16.43 11.78 -0.72
C PRO A 440 17.43 12.56 0.12
N GLU A 441 18.48 13.08 -0.49
CA GLU A 441 19.47 13.91 0.20
C GLU A 441 18.88 15.21 0.73
N GLU A 442 18.06 15.87 -0.08
CA GLU A 442 17.42 17.12 0.28
C GLU A 442 16.34 16.94 1.34
N GLN A 443 15.57 15.83 1.24
CA GLN A 443 14.63 15.45 2.29
C GLN A 443 15.30 15.44 3.66
N GLN A 444 16.50 14.83 3.75
CA GLN A 444 17.22 14.67 5.01
C GLN A 444 17.75 16.00 5.56
N VAL A 445 18.23 16.89 4.68
CA VAL A 445 18.71 18.22 5.09
C VAL A 445 17.56 19.04 5.68
N LEU A 446 16.42 19.10 4.98
CA LEU A 446 15.25 19.83 5.45
C LEU A 446 14.67 19.24 6.75
N ALA A 447 14.59 17.93 6.81
CA ALA A 447 14.12 17.24 8.02
C ALA A 447 15.08 17.46 9.21
N ALA A 448 16.40 17.46 8.99
CA ALA A 448 17.37 17.74 10.04
C ALA A 448 17.24 19.17 10.59
N ALA A 449 17.03 20.16 9.72
CA ALA A 449 16.76 21.53 10.13
C ALA A 449 15.46 21.61 10.94
N PHE A 450 14.39 20.99 10.45
CA PHE A 450 13.10 20.92 11.15
C PHE A 450 13.22 20.28 12.54
N VAL A 451 13.91 19.13 12.66
CA VAL A 451 14.13 18.44 13.95
C VAL A 451 14.87 19.32 14.95
N ARG A 452 15.84 20.14 14.53
CA ARG A 452 16.59 21.03 15.42
C ARG A 452 15.71 22.12 16.03
N GLU A 453 14.80 22.69 15.24
CA GLU A 453 14.01 23.86 15.57
C GLU A 453 12.69 23.54 16.27
N HIS A 454 12.03 22.43 15.94
CA HIS A 454 10.71 22.08 16.44
C HIS A 454 10.76 21.14 17.64
N ASP A 455 9.77 21.27 18.52
CA ASP A 455 9.62 20.33 19.65
C ASP A 455 9.13 18.96 19.18
N LEU A 456 9.27 17.96 20.05
CA LEU A 456 8.80 16.60 19.75
C LEU A 456 7.28 16.51 19.89
N ASP A 457 6.58 16.61 18.79
CA ASP A 457 5.13 16.49 18.67
C ASP A 457 4.73 15.51 17.54
N SER A 458 3.46 15.44 17.23
CA SER A 458 2.94 14.58 16.16
C SER A 458 3.41 15.03 14.77
N GLN A 459 3.57 16.35 14.57
CA GLN A 459 4.02 16.89 13.29
C GLN A 459 5.45 16.46 12.99
N LEU A 460 6.36 16.54 14.00
CA LEU A 460 7.73 16.08 13.84
C LEU A 460 7.81 14.60 13.49
N ILE A 461 7.01 13.76 14.14
CA ILE A 461 6.94 12.32 13.82
C ILE A 461 6.43 12.10 12.38
N MET A 462 5.40 12.84 11.95
CA MET A 462 4.89 12.74 10.57
C MET A 462 5.93 13.20 9.54
N VAL A 463 6.61 14.32 9.77
CA VAL A 463 7.67 14.81 8.88
C VAL A 463 8.78 13.78 8.75
N LEU A 464 9.26 13.24 9.87
CA LEU A 464 10.28 12.17 9.86
C LEU A 464 9.77 10.89 9.16
N GLY A 465 8.48 10.57 9.30
CA GLY A 465 7.83 9.47 8.60
C GLY A 465 7.84 9.63 7.07
N GLY A 466 7.81 10.86 6.57
CA GLY A 466 7.88 11.19 5.13
C GLY A 466 9.30 11.14 4.54
N VAL A 467 10.35 11.10 5.36
CA VAL A 467 11.74 11.03 4.89
C VAL A 467 12.09 9.61 4.47
N SER A 468 12.70 9.45 3.32
CA SER A 468 13.19 8.15 2.82
C SER A 468 14.14 7.47 3.82
N PRO A 469 14.09 6.12 3.96
CA PRO A 469 14.98 5.38 4.86
C PRO A 469 16.46 5.51 4.47
N GLN A 470 17.34 5.00 5.36
CA GLN A 470 18.80 5.18 5.31
C GLN A 470 19.22 6.62 5.65
N TRP A 471 18.70 7.13 6.81
CA TRP A 471 19.09 8.45 7.28
C TRP A 471 20.59 8.52 7.53
N ARG A 472 21.24 9.50 6.91
CA ARG A 472 22.66 9.74 7.01
C ARG A 472 23.01 10.53 8.28
N GLU A 473 24.29 10.78 8.47
CA GLU A 473 24.86 11.32 9.70
C GLU A 473 24.19 12.61 10.17
N GLU A 474 23.90 13.56 9.27
CA GLU A 474 23.33 14.85 9.67
C GLU A 474 21.96 14.71 10.32
N LEU A 475 21.02 14.02 9.66
CA LEU A 475 19.68 13.79 10.18
C LEU A 475 19.72 12.87 11.40
N ALA A 476 20.53 11.81 11.35
CA ALA A 476 20.69 10.89 12.47
C ALA A 476 21.16 11.62 13.73
N THR A 477 22.18 12.48 13.60
CA THR A 477 22.70 13.28 14.72
C THR A 477 21.65 14.24 15.27
N ALA A 478 20.88 14.92 14.40
CA ALA A 478 19.80 15.81 14.84
C ALA A 478 18.72 15.06 15.63
N VAL A 479 18.34 13.87 15.17
CA VAL A 479 17.35 13.01 15.84
C VAL A 479 17.89 12.47 17.17
N LEU A 480 19.13 11.98 17.23
CA LEU A 480 19.75 11.52 18.48
C LEU A 480 19.87 12.65 19.51
N ALA A 481 20.25 13.86 19.07
CA ALA A 481 20.27 15.05 19.92
C ALA A 481 18.88 15.37 20.48
N LYS A 482 17.84 15.27 19.64
CA LYS A 482 16.45 15.46 20.06
C LYS A 482 16.05 14.41 21.11
N ILE A 483 16.36 13.13 20.90
CA ILE A 483 16.09 12.05 21.86
C ILE A 483 16.74 12.37 23.22
N VAL A 484 18.03 12.75 23.25
CA VAL A 484 18.72 13.10 24.50
C VAL A 484 18.06 14.30 25.18
N LYS A 485 17.73 15.35 24.41
CA LYS A 485 17.09 16.57 24.94
C LYS A 485 15.76 16.27 25.64
N VAL A 486 14.97 15.34 25.09
CA VAL A 486 13.61 15.09 25.59
C VAL A 486 13.49 13.87 26.50
N ALA A 487 14.55 13.05 26.63
CA ALA A 487 14.52 11.82 27.45
C ALA A 487 14.14 12.12 28.91
N GLY A 488 14.61 13.23 29.47
CA GLY A 488 14.29 13.63 30.83
C GLY A 488 12.83 14.03 31.07
N THR A 489 12.12 14.47 30.02
CA THR A 489 10.69 14.84 30.08
C THR A 489 9.76 13.69 29.69
N GLN A 490 10.32 12.65 29.05
CA GLN A 490 9.64 11.44 28.61
C GLN A 490 8.26 11.72 27.94
N PRO A 491 8.22 12.53 26.86
CA PRO A 491 6.97 12.78 26.19
C PRO A 491 6.44 11.47 25.60
N TRP A 492 5.11 11.37 25.49
CA TRP A 492 4.40 10.15 25.03
C TRP A 492 4.88 9.63 23.66
N ASN A 493 5.38 10.50 22.80
CA ASN A 493 5.87 10.16 21.45
C ASN A 493 7.40 9.89 21.40
N LEU A 494 8.12 9.90 22.52
CA LEU A 494 9.54 9.55 22.56
C LEU A 494 9.78 8.11 22.07
N GLY A 495 8.91 7.18 22.45
CA GLY A 495 8.98 5.79 22.00
C GLY A 495 8.85 5.64 20.48
N GLU A 496 7.98 6.43 19.86
CA GLU A 496 7.83 6.43 18.39
C GLU A 496 9.06 7.05 17.70
N LEU A 497 9.64 8.10 18.26
CA LEU A 497 10.88 8.69 17.74
C LEU A 497 12.06 7.70 17.79
N VAL A 498 12.23 7.01 18.92
CA VAL A 498 13.27 5.98 19.11
C VAL A 498 13.12 4.85 18.12
N LYS A 499 11.90 4.36 17.93
CA LYS A 499 11.56 3.31 17.00
C LYS A 499 11.83 3.73 15.55
N LEU A 500 11.35 4.92 15.16
CA LEU A 500 11.54 5.46 13.83
C LEU A 500 13.04 5.66 13.52
N ALA A 501 13.82 6.16 14.49
CA ALA A 501 15.26 6.29 14.37
C ALA A 501 15.94 4.92 14.14
N GLY A 502 15.59 3.91 14.94
CA GLY A 502 16.15 2.56 14.79
C GLY A 502 15.82 1.90 13.47
N GLU A 503 14.63 2.14 12.93
CA GLU A 503 14.18 1.58 11.65
C GLU A 503 14.75 2.34 10.43
N ARG A 504 15.05 3.65 10.56
CA ARG A 504 15.33 4.52 9.42
C ARG A 504 16.75 5.05 9.32
N VAL A 505 17.49 5.16 10.43
CA VAL A 505 18.91 5.54 10.41
C VAL A 505 19.72 4.46 9.66
N ALA A 506 20.72 4.88 8.91
CA ALA A 506 21.61 3.95 8.19
C ALA A 506 22.34 3.03 9.18
N PRO A 507 22.33 1.69 8.97
CA PRO A 507 22.93 0.74 9.91
C PRO A 507 24.43 0.95 10.15
N VAL A 508 25.15 1.53 9.20
CA VAL A 508 26.57 1.88 9.32
C VAL A 508 26.84 2.86 10.48
N LEU A 509 25.81 3.59 10.92
CA LEU A 509 25.91 4.53 12.04
C LEU A 509 25.67 3.87 13.43
N ALA A 510 25.62 2.55 13.52
CA ALA A 510 25.43 1.84 14.79
C ALA A 510 26.47 2.20 15.84
N GLU A 511 27.76 2.19 15.51
CA GLU A 511 28.85 2.55 16.42
C GLU A 511 28.90 4.05 16.75
N PRO A 512 28.76 4.98 15.78
CA PRO A 512 28.57 6.40 16.09
C PRO A 512 27.40 6.66 17.03
N ALA A 513 26.24 6.04 16.80
CA ALA A 513 25.07 6.19 17.65
C ALA A 513 25.32 5.69 19.09
N ALA A 514 25.97 4.54 19.24
CA ALA A 514 26.30 3.98 20.55
C ALA A 514 27.24 4.87 21.37
N ARG A 515 28.16 5.59 20.71
CA ARG A 515 29.10 6.52 21.35
C ARG A 515 28.49 7.91 21.60
N TYR A 516 27.37 8.21 20.94
CA TYR A 516 26.77 9.54 20.99
C TYR A 516 26.29 9.91 22.41
N SER A 517 25.63 9.00 23.12
CA SER A 517 25.13 9.20 24.46
C SER A 517 24.90 7.88 25.20
N THR A 518 25.06 7.88 26.51
CA THR A 518 24.72 6.76 27.37
C THR A 518 23.23 6.70 27.72
N GLU A 519 22.42 7.61 27.20
CA GLU A 519 20.98 7.66 27.40
C GLU A 519 20.33 6.34 26.93
N PRO A 520 19.50 5.66 27.76
CA PRO A 520 18.91 4.37 27.42
C PRO A 520 18.16 4.36 26.08
N ALA A 521 17.44 5.44 25.76
CA ALA A 521 16.72 5.60 24.51
C ALA A 521 17.65 5.61 23.28
N VAL A 522 18.82 6.25 23.40
CA VAL A 522 19.85 6.25 22.34
C VAL A 522 20.50 4.87 22.21
N GLN A 523 20.77 4.21 23.35
CA GLN A 523 21.33 2.86 23.34
C GLN A 523 20.36 1.82 22.72
N GLN A 524 19.06 2.02 22.90
CA GLN A 524 18.04 1.21 22.21
C GLN A 524 18.10 1.40 20.69
N VAL A 525 18.23 2.64 20.20
CA VAL A 525 18.44 2.91 18.76
C VAL A 525 19.71 2.22 18.29
N ALA A 526 20.84 2.40 18.99
CA ALA A 526 22.12 1.80 18.62
C ALA A 526 22.07 0.26 18.56
N ALA A 527 21.36 -0.38 19.50
CA ALA A 527 21.16 -1.83 19.50
C ALA A 527 20.40 -2.32 18.27
N LEU A 528 19.33 -1.60 17.86
CA LEU A 528 18.59 -1.94 16.65
C LEU A 528 19.41 -1.70 15.37
N LEU A 529 20.21 -0.64 15.35
CA LEU A 529 21.13 -0.39 14.23
C LEU A 529 22.19 -1.48 14.09
N ARG A 530 22.74 -1.98 15.21
CA ARG A 530 23.66 -3.14 15.20
C ARG A 530 22.96 -4.39 14.66
N PHE A 531 21.75 -4.66 15.12
CA PHE A 531 20.96 -5.78 14.60
C PHE A 531 20.81 -5.71 13.07
N ARG A 532 20.54 -4.50 12.53
CA ARG A 532 20.41 -4.28 11.07
C ARG A 532 21.76 -4.34 10.36
N ALA A 533 22.83 -3.83 10.97
CA ALA A 533 24.18 -3.93 10.40
C ALA A 533 24.64 -5.38 10.26
N ASP A 534 24.49 -6.17 11.33
CA ASP A 534 24.78 -7.61 11.31
C ASP A 534 23.92 -8.35 10.27
N MET A 535 22.65 -7.97 10.15
CA MET A 535 21.72 -8.54 9.15
C MET A 535 22.25 -8.33 7.72
N MET A 536 22.74 -7.15 7.40
CA MET A 536 23.30 -6.85 6.07
C MET A 536 24.62 -7.56 5.83
N GLU A 537 25.49 -7.67 6.85
CA GLU A 537 26.75 -8.41 6.76
C GLU A 537 26.51 -9.90 6.55
N GLU A 538 25.53 -10.50 7.23
CA GLU A 538 25.19 -11.92 7.10
C GLU A 538 24.59 -12.27 5.73
N LEU A 539 24.03 -11.29 5.04
CA LEU A 539 23.45 -11.44 3.70
C LEU A 539 24.44 -11.10 2.57
N SER A 540 25.51 -10.39 2.86
CA SER A 540 26.56 -10.11 1.86
C SER A 540 27.40 -11.36 1.59
#